data_658a77bce3856e72098174dbd8970862
#
_entry.id   658a77bce3856e72098174dbd8970862
#
_cell.length_a   1.000
_cell.length_b   1.000
_cell.length_c   1.000
_cell.angle_alpha   90.00
_cell.angle_beta   90.00
_cell.angle_gamma   90.00
#
_symmetry.space_group_name_H-M   'P 1'
#
loop_
_entity.id
_entity.type
_entity.pdbx_description
1 polymer ?
#
loop_
_entity_poly.entity_id
_entity_poly.type
_entity_poly.pdbx_seq_one_letter_code
_entity_poly.pdbx_strand_id
1 'polypeptide(L)'
;MKLQNKAMLITYPDSLGHNLKDLSQVMDRYFSKAIGGIHLLPFFPSHGDRGFSPMTYEKVAPEFGSWSDVEKLGEQYYLMFDFMINHISAHSDYYLDLQKNKEKSPWRDLFLSWDKFWPAGRPTQADVDLIYKRKDKAPWEELEFADGSREKMWNTFGPDQIDLDVRTEVTKRFVKETLQQLVKHQASLIRLDAFAYAVKKLDTSDFFVEPEIWDLLDEVRQDLAGTDAQILPEIHEHYSLPRKVSEHGYFIYDFALPMVLLYSLYTGKSQRLAAWLKQCPMKQFTTLDTHDGLGVVDAKDILTDEEIDYTTQELYKIGANIKRKYSSAEYNNLDIYQINTTYYSALGNDDQKYFLARLLQVFAPGIPQIYYVGLLAGENDLDLLERTKEGRNINRHYYSLEEIDQEVKRPVVAKLLKLLEFRNTEAAFDLDGRLEVAAPSEHEIVLKRVNQAGDREAVLRVDLAALTYQISVNGEEISL
;
A
#
# COMPACT_ATOMS: atom_id res chain seq x y z
N MET A 1 -7.04 18.08 8.15
CA MET A 1 -8.34 17.37 8.45
C MET A 1 -8.02 16.08 9.20
N LYS A 2 -8.89 15.61 10.12
CA LYS A 2 -8.73 14.28 10.75
C LYS A 2 -9.09 13.18 9.77
N LEU A 3 -8.54 11.98 10.01
CA LEU A 3 -8.99 10.75 9.36
C LEU A 3 -10.51 10.60 9.51
N GLN A 4 -11.20 10.32 8.42
CA GLN A 4 -12.63 10.05 8.36
C GLN A 4 -12.89 8.60 7.95
N ASN A 5 -13.96 8.02 8.45
CA ASN A 5 -14.42 6.70 8.03
C ASN A 5 -15.16 6.79 6.67
N LYS A 6 -14.41 7.15 5.63
CA LYS A 6 -14.92 7.25 4.24
C LYS A 6 -13.92 6.60 3.29
N ALA A 7 -14.40 6.09 2.18
CA ALA A 7 -13.57 5.47 1.14
C ALA A 7 -12.42 6.40 0.71
N MET A 8 -11.25 5.82 0.49
CA MET A 8 -10.04 6.52 0.10
C MET A 8 -9.62 6.14 -1.32
N LEU A 9 -9.25 7.13 -2.11
CA LEU A 9 -8.59 6.94 -3.41
C LEU A 9 -7.08 6.82 -3.22
N ILE A 10 -6.45 5.83 -3.87
CA ILE A 10 -4.98 5.78 -4.04
C ILE A 10 -4.68 6.28 -5.45
N THR A 11 -3.86 7.33 -5.58
CA THR A 11 -3.48 7.87 -6.88
C THR A 11 -2.11 8.55 -6.86
N TYR A 12 -1.42 8.52 -8.00
CA TYR A 12 -0.30 9.43 -8.24
C TYR A 12 -0.82 10.82 -8.61
N PRO A 13 -0.01 11.86 -8.45
CA PRO A 13 -0.39 13.24 -8.79
C PRO A 13 -0.68 13.46 -10.29
N ASP A 14 -0.15 12.58 -11.15
CA ASP A 14 -0.18 12.65 -12.62
C ASP A 14 -0.98 11.53 -13.29
N SER A 15 -1.76 10.76 -12.52
CA SER A 15 -2.46 9.58 -13.06
C SER A 15 -3.90 9.83 -13.48
N LEU A 16 -4.53 10.86 -12.89
CA LEU A 16 -5.87 11.33 -13.26
C LEU A 16 -5.75 12.78 -13.78
N GLY A 17 -5.34 12.92 -15.02
CA GLY A 17 -4.83 14.14 -15.62
C GLY A 17 -3.29 14.18 -15.52
N HIS A 18 -2.70 15.36 -15.59
CA HIS A 18 -1.24 15.52 -15.70
C HIS A 18 -0.57 16.04 -14.42
N ASN A 19 -1.35 16.54 -13.45
CA ASN A 19 -0.83 17.17 -12.25
C ASN A 19 -1.92 17.32 -11.16
N LEU A 20 -1.54 17.90 -10.03
CA LEU A 20 -2.43 18.10 -8.89
C LEU A 20 -3.64 19.01 -9.19
N LYS A 21 -3.53 19.95 -10.14
CA LYS A 21 -4.67 20.80 -10.54
C LYS A 21 -5.70 20.02 -11.31
N ASP A 22 -5.25 19.18 -12.25
CA ASP A 22 -6.14 18.27 -12.99
C ASP A 22 -6.78 17.29 -12.04
N LEU A 23 -6.01 16.68 -11.13
CA LEU A 23 -6.53 15.78 -10.08
C LEU A 23 -7.64 16.47 -9.27
N SER A 24 -7.41 17.72 -8.80
CA SER A 24 -8.43 18.47 -8.05
C SER A 24 -9.72 18.65 -8.85
N GLN A 25 -9.63 18.99 -10.14
CA GLN A 25 -10.78 19.14 -11.02
C GLN A 25 -11.55 17.84 -11.23
N VAL A 26 -10.83 16.73 -11.42
CA VAL A 26 -11.40 15.39 -11.57
C VAL A 26 -12.13 14.96 -10.29
N MET A 27 -11.51 15.19 -9.14
CA MET A 27 -12.12 14.91 -7.83
C MET A 27 -13.41 15.69 -7.63
N ASP A 28 -13.39 16.99 -7.87
CA ASP A 28 -14.56 17.86 -7.72
C ASP A 28 -15.69 17.46 -8.67
N ARG A 29 -15.35 17.12 -9.90
CA ARG A 29 -16.34 16.84 -10.95
C ARG A 29 -16.99 15.46 -10.82
N TYR A 30 -16.24 14.43 -10.44
CA TYR A 30 -16.72 13.05 -10.55
C TYR A 30 -16.73 12.28 -9.23
N PHE A 31 -15.83 12.57 -8.27
CA PHE A 31 -15.57 11.66 -7.17
C PHE A 31 -15.89 12.22 -5.79
N SER A 32 -16.28 13.49 -5.66
CA SER A 32 -16.45 14.18 -4.37
C SER A 32 -17.43 13.52 -3.40
N LYS A 33 -18.42 12.78 -3.90
CA LYS A 33 -19.38 12.02 -3.05
C LYS A 33 -18.89 10.62 -2.72
N ALA A 34 -18.19 10.00 -3.66
CA ALA A 34 -17.72 8.62 -3.57
C ALA A 34 -16.43 8.48 -2.75
N ILE A 35 -15.59 9.51 -2.72
CA ILE A 35 -14.28 9.52 -2.08
C ILE A 35 -14.25 10.57 -0.98
N GLY A 36 -13.81 10.19 0.20
CA GLY A 36 -13.61 11.10 1.34
C GLY A 36 -12.16 11.34 1.71
N GLY A 37 -11.22 10.52 1.24
CA GLY A 37 -9.79 10.67 1.45
C GLY A 37 -8.97 10.36 0.23
N ILE A 38 -7.74 10.87 0.18
CA ILE A 38 -6.80 10.63 -0.91
C ILE A 38 -5.46 10.17 -0.30
N HIS A 39 -5.04 8.97 -0.67
CA HIS A 39 -3.65 8.57 -0.56
C HIS A 39 -2.94 9.10 -1.80
N LEU A 40 -2.28 10.23 -1.64
CA LEU A 40 -1.45 10.83 -2.67
C LEU A 40 -0.08 10.16 -2.62
N LEU A 41 0.15 9.26 -3.58
CA LEU A 41 1.42 8.56 -3.75
C LEU A 41 2.57 9.55 -3.94
N PRO A 42 3.83 9.19 -3.68
CA PRO A 42 4.92 10.14 -3.54
C PRO A 42 4.98 11.17 -4.65
N PHE A 43 4.93 12.43 -4.27
CA PHE A 43 4.87 13.60 -5.14
C PHE A 43 6.07 14.54 -4.97
N PHE A 44 7.08 14.08 -4.24
CA PHE A 44 8.34 14.80 -4.01
C PHE A 44 9.28 14.63 -5.19
N PRO A 45 10.30 15.52 -5.37
CA PRO A 45 11.41 15.25 -6.26
C PRO A 45 12.02 13.89 -5.98
N SER A 46 12.08 13.03 -7.00
CA SER A 46 12.54 11.65 -6.88
C SER A 46 13.35 11.25 -8.09
N HIS A 47 14.29 10.31 -7.90
CA HIS A 47 15.12 9.82 -8.99
C HIS A 47 14.69 8.42 -9.48
N GLY A 48 13.81 7.73 -8.80
CA GLY A 48 13.41 6.39 -9.21
C GLY A 48 12.11 5.89 -8.57
N ASP A 49 11.73 4.69 -8.99
CA ASP A 49 10.55 3.93 -8.54
C ASP A 49 9.26 4.78 -8.44
N ARG A 50 9.06 5.65 -9.44
CA ARG A 50 7.88 6.52 -9.54
C ARG A 50 7.56 7.24 -8.22
N GLY A 51 8.58 7.88 -7.60
CA GLY A 51 8.44 8.66 -6.38
C GLY A 51 8.96 7.99 -5.11
N PHE A 52 9.13 6.65 -5.08
CA PHE A 52 9.58 5.92 -3.89
C PHE A 52 11.11 5.96 -3.66
N SER A 53 11.82 6.83 -4.39
CA SER A 53 13.21 7.21 -4.12
C SER A 53 13.32 8.73 -3.98
N PRO A 54 12.74 9.33 -2.91
CA PRO A 54 12.68 10.77 -2.76
C PRO A 54 14.07 11.37 -2.55
N MET A 55 14.30 12.54 -3.16
CA MET A 55 15.50 13.33 -2.93
C MET A 55 15.32 14.28 -1.74
N THR A 56 14.10 14.69 -1.46
CA THR A 56 13.71 15.59 -0.37
C THR A 56 12.22 15.49 -0.10
N TYR A 57 11.80 15.86 1.12
CA TYR A 57 10.38 16.01 1.49
C TYR A 57 9.96 17.47 1.64
N GLU A 58 10.86 18.42 1.36
CA GLU A 58 10.60 19.83 1.61
C GLU A 58 9.69 20.47 0.56
N LYS A 59 9.65 19.93 -0.65
CA LYS A 59 8.93 20.49 -1.78
C LYS A 59 8.24 19.44 -2.63
N VAL A 60 7.17 19.86 -3.29
CA VAL A 60 6.50 19.10 -4.34
C VAL A 60 7.37 19.14 -5.59
N ALA A 61 7.43 18.05 -6.35
CA ALA A 61 8.10 18.03 -7.65
C ALA A 61 7.41 19.04 -8.60
N PRO A 62 8.17 19.92 -9.26
CA PRO A 62 7.60 21.05 -10.02
C PRO A 62 6.61 20.63 -11.12
N GLU A 63 6.78 19.47 -11.71
CA GLU A 63 5.90 18.89 -12.72
C GLU A 63 4.50 18.56 -12.18
N PHE A 64 4.38 18.32 -10.89
CA PHE A 64 3.09 17.98 -10.26
C PHE A 64 2.35 19.20 -9.71
N GLY A 65 3.08 20.28 -9.36
CA GLY A 65 2.50 21.48 -8.78
C GLY A 65 3.24 21.98 -7.55
N SER A 66 2.50 22.32 -6.51
CA SER A 66 3.02 22.94 -5.29
C SER A 66 2.32 22.44 -4.03
N TRP A 67 2.86 22.74 -2.85
CA TRP A 67 2.19 22.50 -1.58
C TRP A 67 0.81 23.15 -1.50
N SER A 68 0.62 24.32 -2.11
CA SER A 68 -0.70 24.96 -2.16
C SER A 68 -1.74 24.11 -2.91
N ASP A 69 -1.33 23.37 -3.95
CA ASP A 69 -2.23 22.47 -4.67
C ASP A 69 -2.58 21.23 -3.82
N VAL A 70 -1.61 20.72 -3.05
CA VAL A 70 -1.84 19.64 -2.08
C VAL A 70 -2.79 20.08 -0.95
N GLU A 71 -2.52 21.27 -0.37
CA GLU A 71 -3.32 21.84 0.72
C GLU A 71 -4.77 22.06 0.31
N LYS A 72 -4.98 22.48 -0.95
CA LYS A 72 -6.32 22.63 -1.53
C LYS A 72 -7.09 21.31 -1.56
N LEU A 73 -6.45 20.20 -1.89
CA LEU A 73 -7.08 18.88 -1.77
C LEU A 73 -7.42 18.57 -0.30
N GLY A 74 -6.54 18.92 0.63
CA GLY A 74 -6.73 18.72 2.07
C GLY A 74 -7.86 19.56 2.71
N GLU A 75 -8.40 20.56 2.02
CA GLU A 75 -9.60 21.30 2.45
C GLU A 75 -10.87 20.43 2.39
N GLN A 76 -10.91 19.47 1.46
CA GLN A 76 -12.08 18.63 1.20
C GLN A 76 -11.87 17.16 1.57
N TYR A 77 -10.65 16.65 1.44
CA TYR A 77 -10.29 15.24 1.64
C TYR A 77 -9.30 15.09 2.79
N TYR A 78 -9.45 14.03 3.58
CA TYR A 78 -8.36 13.65 4.47
C TYR A 78 -7.22 13.03 3.63
N LEU A 79 -5.97 13.42 3.90
CA LEU A 79 -4.84 13.08 3.05
C LEU A 79 -3.94 12.04 3.73
N MET A 80 -3.45 11.09 2.95
CA MET A 80 -2.39 10.17 3.32
C MET A 80 -1.18 10.45 2.45
N PHE A 81 0.01 10.55 3.07
CA PHE A 81 1.29 10.68 2.39
C PHE A 81 2.22 9.56 2.78
N ASP A 82 3.11 9.18 1.86
CA ASP A 82 4.17 8.23 2.11
C ASP A 82 5.39 8.89 2.75
N PHE A 83 5.96 8.22 3.73
CA PHE A 83 7.29 8.49 4.23
C PHE A 83 8.11 7.20 4.15
N MET A 84 9.16 7.22 3.32
CA MET A 84 10.10 6.11 3.16
C MET A 84 11.06 6.09 4.35
N ILE A 85 10.60 5.48 5.47
CA ILE A 85 11.38 5.46 6.73
C ILE A 85 12.66 4.63 6.64
N ASN A 86 12.72 3.69 5.68
CA ASN A 86 13.89 2.84 5.50
C ASN A 86 15.00 3.49 4.68
N HIS A 87 14.69 4.38 3.72
CA HIS A 87 15.66 4.85 2.72
C HIS A 87 15.36 6.23 2.16
N ILE A 88 16.36 6.82 1.52
CA ILE A 88 16.26 8.03 0.71
C ILE A 88 17.14 7.89 -0.54
N SER A 89 16.91 8.72 -1.57
CA SER A 89 17.66 8.68 -2.83
C SER A 89 19.16 8.93 -2.66
N ALA A 90 19.97 8.17 -3.40
CA ALA A 90 21.39 8.44 -3.59
C ALA A 90 21.66 9.79 -4.28
N HIS A 91 20.65 10.42 -4.87
CA HIS A 91 20.71 11.76 -5.48
C HIS A 91 20.20 12.86 -4.55
N SER A 92 19.88 12.54 -3.28
CA SER A 92 19.53 13.54 -2.27
C SER A 92 20.73 14.44 -1.94
N ASP A 93 20.46 15.70 -1.60
CA ASP A 93 21.51 16.62 -1.16
C ASP A 93 22.26 16.10 0.07
N TYR A 94 21.59 15.30 0.91
CA TYR A 94 22.16 14.63 2.09
C TYR A 94 23.25 13.61 1.70
N TYR A 95 22.97 12.76 0.70
CA TYR A 95 23.91 11.74 0.24
C TYR A 95 25.04 12.33 -0.60
N LEU A 96 24.74 13.34 -1.42
CA LEU A 96 25.75 14.06 -2.19
C LEU A 96 26.71 14.84 -1.29
N ASP A 97 26.22 15.41 -0.19
CA ASP A 97 27.09 16.02 0.83
C ASP A 97 27.99 14.98 1.51
N LEU A 98 27.44 13.81 1.88
CA LEU A 98 28.22 12.70 2.39
C LEU A 98 29.32 12.28 1.40
N GLN A 99 28.98 12.12 0.12
CA GLN A 99 29.93 11.75 -0.93
C GLN A 99 31.09 12.75 -1.03
N LYS A 100 30.79 14.03 -0.90
CA LYS A 100 31.78 15.11 -1.00
C LYS A 100 32.62 15.28 0.25
N ASN A 101 31.99 15.26 1.43
CA ASN A 101 32.58 15.69 2.69
C ASN A 101 32.96 14.52 3.64
N LYS A 102 32.52 13.30 3.33
CA LYS A 102 32.84 12.07 4.08
C LYS A 102 32.55 12.21 5.58
N GLU A 103 33.55 11.97 6.45
CA GLU A 103 33.40 12.07 7.92
C GLU A 103 33.11 13.49 8.42
N LYS A 104 33.27 14.53 7.57
CA LYS A 104 32.93 15.91 7.90
C LYS A 104 31.51 16.30 7.52
N SER A 105 30.78 15.41 6.82
CA SER A 105 29.37 15.65 6.49
C SER A 105 28.52 15.64 7.75
N PRO A 106 27.63 16.63 7.96
CA PRO A 106 26.66 16.57 9.03
C PRO A 106 25.64 15.43 8.87
N TRP A 107 25.61 14.83 7.69
CA TRP A 107 24.71 13.73 7.32
C TRP A 107 25.40 12.36 7.36
N ARG A 108 26.65 12.28 7.88
CA ARG A 108 27.41 11.02 7.92
C ARG A 108 26.60 9.91 8.62
N ASP A 109 25.99 10.25 9.74
CA ASP A 109 25.24 9.31 10.57
C ASP A 109 23.77 9.16 10.16
N LEU A 110 23.34 9.83 9.08
CA LEU A 110 22.02 9.60 8.49
C LEU A 110 21.93 8.24 7.78
N PHE A 111 23.04 7.82 7.19
CA PHE A 111 23.11 6.65 6.33
C PHE A 111 23.77 5.47 7.01
N LEU A 112 23.20 4.27 6.82
CA LEU A 112 23.72 3.05 7.39
C LEU A 112 24.90 2.52 6.55
N SER A 113 26.08 2.52 7.13
CA SER A 113 27.28 1.96 6.49
C SER A 113 27.30 0.44 6.65
N TRP A 114 27.37 -0.29 5.53
CA TRP A 114 27.57 -1.73 5.54
C TRP A 114 28.94 -2.08 6.15
N ASP A 115 30.00 -1.39 5.75
CA ASP A 115 31.36 -1.69 6.20
C ASP A 115 31.57 -1.42 7.70
N LYS A 116 30.84 -0.47 8.29
CA LYS A 116 30.93 -0.12 9.71
C LYS A 116 29.92 -0.88 10.59
N PHE A 117 28.93 -1.52 10.00
CA PHE A 117 27.90 -2.24 10.75
C PHE A 117 28.43 -3.52 11.38
N TRP A 118 29.36 -4.21 10.69
CA TRP A 118 29.86 -5.51 11.09
C TRP A 118 31.09 -5.41 11.98
N PRO A 119 31.17 -6.21 13.05
CA PRO A 119 32.42 -6.33 13.81
C PRO A 119 33.52 -7.03 12.99
N ALA A 120 34.77 -6.96 13.47
CA ALA A 120 35.91 -7.55 12.79
C ALA A 120 35.69 -9.04 12.47
N GLY A 121 35.95 -9.41 11.23
CA GLY A 121 35.79 -10.78 10.72
C GLY A 121 34.38 -11.10 10.20
N ARG A 122 33.47 -10.12 10.18
CA ARG A 122 32.10 -10.22 9.63
C ARG A 122 31.88 -9.17 8.52
N PRO A 123 30.83 -9.29 7.64
CA PRO A 123 29.94 -10.43 7.64
C PRO A 123 30.58 -11.69 7.06
N THR A 124 30.18 -12.85 7.58
CA THR A 124 30.36 -14.14 6.92
C THR A 124 29.23 -14.39 5.92
N GLN A 125 29.36 -15.43 5.08
CA GLN A 125 28.25 -15.80 4.19
C GLN A 125 26.97 -16.14 4.98
N ALA A 126 27.10 -16.81 6.12
CA ALA A 126 25.96 -17.13 6.99
C ALA A 126 25.24 -15.87 7.50
N ASP A 127 25.97 -14.80 7.82
CA ASP A 127 25.36 -13.52 8.21
C ASP A 127 24.55 -12.91 7.07
N VAL A 128 25.11 -12.94 5.85
CA VAL A 128 24.42 -12.42 4.65
C VAL A 128 23.19 -13.27 4.30
N ASP A 129 23.28 -14.59 4.49
CA ASP A 129 22.17 -15.52 4.22
C ASP A 129 21.01 -15.36 5.20
N LEU A 130 21.29 -14.93 6.43
CA LEU A 130 20.29 -14.67 7.45
C LEU A 130 19.39 -13.46 7.09
N ILE A 131 19.92 -12.47 6.35
CA ILE A 131 19.21 -11.24 6.02
C ILE A 131 17.99 -11.54 5.11
N TYR A 132 16.85 -10.99 5.45
CA TYR A 132 15.65 -11.02 4.60
C TYR A 132 15.81 -10.08 3.41
N LYS A 133 16.37 -10.62 2.32
CA LYS A 133 16.75 -9.83 1.15
C LYS A 133 15.59 -9.55 0.18
N ARG A 134 15.65 -8.38 -0.47
CA ARG A 134 14.71 -7.95 -1.51
C ARG A 134 15.31 -8.00 -2.92
N LYS A 135 16.55 -8.38 -3.03
CA LYS A 135 17.33 -8.54 -4.27
C LYS A 135 18.22 -9.78 -4.19
N ASP A 136 18.69 -10.23 -5.34
CA ASP A 136 19.50 -11.46 -5.49
C ASP A 136 20.96 -11.32 -5.08
N LYS A 137 21.38 -10.12 -4.62
CA LYS A 137 22.72 -9.83 -4.09
C LYS A 137 22.66 -9.34 -2.65
N ALA A 138 23.82 -9.27 -1.98
CA ALA A 138 23.92 -8.66 -0.66
C ALA A 138 23.40 -7.22 -0.67
N PRO A 139 22.75 -6.75 0.42
CA PRO A 139 22.03 -5.47 0.44
C PRO A 139 22.97 -4.30 0.68
N TRP A 140 23.88 -4.04 -0.25
CA TRP A 140 24.76 -2.88 -0.25
C TRP A 140 25.02 -2.36 -1.66
N GLU A 141 25.36 -1.06 -1.74
CA GLU A 141 25.91 -0.40 -2.91
C GLU A 141 27.18 0.34 -2.54
N GLU A 142 28.11 0.47 -3.50
CA GLU A 142 29.38 1.13 -3.28
C GLU A 142 29.25 2.65 -3.45
N LEU A 143 29.66 3.40 -2.44
CA LEU A 143 29.84 4.84 -2.47
C LEU A 143 31.31 5.17 -2.74
N GLU A 144 31.58 5.88 -3.82
CA GLU A 144 32.90 6.46 -4.09
C GLU A 144 32.92 7.93 -3.62
N PHE A 145 33.78 8.22 -2.65
CA PHE A 145 33.94 9.58 -2.13
C PHE A 145 34.76 10.46 -3.06
N ALA A 146 34.67 11.80 -2.89
CA ALA A 146 35.39 12.77 -3.69
C ALA A 146 36.93 12.62 -3.60
N ASP A 147 37.46 11.98 -2.56
CA ASP A 147 38.88 11.67 -2.40
C ASP A 147 39.30 10.35 -3.09
N GLY A 148 38.39 9.68 -3.79
CA GLY A 148 38.61 8.39 -4.47
C GLY A 148 38.55 7.15 -3.56
N SER A 149 38.36 7.32 -2.27
CA SER A 149 38.11 6.21 -1.38
C SER A 149 36.71 5.66 -1.52
N ARG A 150 36.45 4.43 -1.09
CA ARG A 150 35.19 3.74 -1.27
C ARG A 150 34.69 3.15 0.05
N GLU A 151 33.38 3.09 0.18
CA GLU A 151 32.68 2.48 1.31
C GLU A 151 31.38 1.82 0.82
N LYS A 152 31.03 0.68 1.38
CA LYS A 152 29.75 0.04 1.10
C LYS A 152 28.69 0.63 2.03
N MET A 153 27.61 1.07 1.43
CA MET A 153 26.45 1.59 2.13
C MET A 153 25.31 0.59 2.06
N TRP A 154 24.54 0.44 3.14
CA TRP A 154 23.40 -0.47 3.15
C TRP A 154 22.35 -0.04 2.13
N ASN A 155 21.80 -1.03 1.40
CA ASN A 155 20.85 -0.79 0.33
C ASN A 155 19.93 -2.01 0.21
N THR A 156 18.75 -1.92 0.78
CA THR A 156 17.79 -3.02 0.82
C THR A 156 17.09 -3.25 -0.53
N PHE A 157 16.74 -2.17 -1.23
CA PHE A 157 15.93 -2.21 -2.46
C PHE A 157 16.72 -1.85 -3.72
N GLY A 158 16.21 -0.91 -4.52
CA GLY A 158 16.87 -0.46 -5.74
C GLY A 158 18.17 0.31 -5.48
N PRO A 159 19.08 0.38 -6.46
CA PRO A 159 20.42 0.95 -6.27
C PRO A 159 20.39 2.43 -5.86
N ASP A 160 19.33 3.15 -6.17
CA ASP A 160 19.13 4.55 -5.77
C ASP A 160 18.61 4.72 -4.34
N GLN A 161 18.13 3.68 -3.68
CA GLN A 161 17.46 3.74 -2.38
C GLN A 161 18.44 3.35 -1.27
N ILE A 162 19.13 4.34 -0.69
CA ILE A 162 20.16 4.14 0.34
C ILE A 162 19.51 4.12 1.73
N ASP A 163 19.79 3.07 2.51
CA ASP A 163 19.16 2.84 3.80
C ASP A 163 19.62 3.85 4.87
N LEU A 164 18.66 4.28 5.67
CA LEU A 164 18.88 5.18 6.80
C LEU A 164 19.31 4.39 8.05
N ASP A 165 20.14 5.00 8.90
CA ASP A 165 20.43 4.44 10.22
C ASP A 165 19.48 5.03 11.27
N VAL A 166 18.34 4.38 11.48
CA VAL A 166 17.29 4.84 12.42
C VAL A 166 17.73 4.91 13.88
N ARG A 167 18.92 4.39 14.22
CA ARG A 167 19.46 4.38 15.58
C ARG A 167 20.11 5.71 15.97
N THR A 168 20.46 6.56 15.00
CA THR A 168 21.26 7.76 15.23
C THR A 168 20.38 8.99 15.50
N GLU A 169 20.91 9.93 16.28
CA GLU A 169 20.21 11.19 16.55
C GLU A 169 20.02 12.07 15.30
N VAL A 170 20.90 11.94 14.31
CA VAL A 170 20.76 12.63 13.01
C VAL A 170 19.52 12.13 12.29
N THR A 171 19.34 10.82 12.22
CA THR A 171 18.18 10.21 11.58
C THR A 171 16.90 10.49 12.37
N LYS A 172 16.91 10.39 13.69
CA LYS A 172 15.74 10.72 14.52
C LYS A 172 15.26 12.13 14.28
N ARG A 173 16.20 13.10 14.22
CA ARG A 173 15.87 14.48 13.89
C ARG A 173 15.30 14.62 12.47
N PHE A 174 15.91 13.98 11.49
CA PHE A 174 15.43 13.96 10.10
C PHE A 174 13.99 13.40 10.01
N VAL A 175 13.72 12.27 10.66
CA VAL A 175 12.38 11.66 10.74
C VAL A 175 11.39 12.65 11.33
N LYS A 176 11.68 13.19 12.50
CA LYS A 176 10.82 14.15 13.19
C LYS A 176 10.50 15.38 12.34
N GLU A 177 11.51 16.03 11.76
CA GLU A 177 11.34 17.22 10.93
C GLU A 177 10.49 16.91 9.69
N THR A 178 10.72 15.74 9.07
CA THR A 178 9.91 15.28 7.92
C THR A 178 8.46 15.04 8.32
N LEU A 179 8.21 14.30 9.38
CA LEU A 179 6.84 14.04 9.86
C LEU A 179 6.08 15.34 10.17
N GLN A 180 6.75 16.29 10.83
CA GLN A 180 6.18 17.60 11.13
C GLN A 180 5.88 18.41 9.86
N GLN A 181 6.76 18.33 8.86
CA GLN A 181 6.55 18.96 7.56
C GLN A 181 5.30 18.38 6.86
N LEU A 182 5.15 17.05 6.84
CA LEU A 182 4.00 16.40 6.24
C LEU A 182 2.69 16.79 6.93
N VAL A 183 2.68 16.83 8.27
CA VAL A 183 1.50 17.25 9.06
C VAL A 183 1.17 18.72 8.85
N LYS A 184 2.18 19.59 8.78
CA LYS A 184 2.01 21.01 8.44
C LYS A 184 1.26 21.19 7.11
N HIS A 185 1.50 20.33 6.16
CA HIS A 185 0.81 20.30 4.86
C HIS A 185 -0.38 19.33 4.83
N GLN A 186 -1.05 19.16 5.99
CA GLN A 186 -2.34 18.52 6.15
C GLN A 186 -2.36 16.99 6.02
N ALA A 187 -1.24 16.29 6.21
CA ALA A 187 -1.28 14.85 6.35
C ALA A 187 -2.21 14.44 7.50
N SER A 188 -3.23 13.65 7.21
CA SER A 188 -4.12 13.02 8.20
C SER A 188 -3.63 11.62 8.58
N LEU A 189 -2.93 10.98 7.65
CA LEU A 189 -2.20 9.73 7.85
C LEU A 189 -0.82 9.84 7.21
N ILE A 190 0.15 9.17 7.82
CA ILE A 190 1.46 8.95 7.24
C ILE A 190 1.67 7.45 7.11
N ARG A 191 1.80 6.99 5.87
CA ARG A 191 2.17 5.62 5.55
C ARG A 191 3.68 5.49 5.68
N LEU A 192 4.14 4.66 6.59
CA LEU A 192 5.56 4.33 6.74
C LEU A 192 5.90 3.23 5.74
N ASP A 193 6.43 3.62 4.59
CA ASP A 193 6.84 2.70 3.53
C ASP A 193 8.02 1.83 3.98
N ALA A 194 7.98 0.56 3.63
CA ALA A 194 9.02 -0.42 3.94
C ALA A 194 9.38 -0.49 5.45
N PHE A 195 8.42 -0.20 6.33
CA PHE A 195 8.62 -0.08 7.77
C PHE A 195 9.35 -1.28 8.39
N ALA A 196 8.97 -2.49 8.00
CA ALA A 196 9.55 -3.71 8.54
C ALA A 196 11.07 -3.86 8.30
N TYR A 197 11.62 -3.12 7.35
CA TYR A 197 13.05 -3.15 6.99
C TYR A 197 13.87 -2.07 7.71
N ALA A 198 13.26 -1.11 8.40
CA ALA A 198 13.95 0.06 8.91
C ALA A 198 15.01 -0.26 9.99
N VAL A 199 14.78 -1.28 10.80
CA VAL A 199 15.69 -1.66 11.88
C VAL A 199 16.63 -2.76 11.42
N LYS A 200 17.96 -2.52 11.53
CA LYS A 200 19.01 -3.52 11.31
C LYS A 200 19.72 -3.84 12.62
N LYS A 201 19.92 -5.13 12.88
CA LYS A 201 20.55 -5.63 14.10
C LYS A 201 21.34 -6.90 13.82
N LEU A 202 22.56 -6.99 14.34
CA LEU A 202 23.39 -8.18 14.23
C LEU A 202 22.65 -9.44 14.69
N ASP A 203 22.90 -10.55 13.99
CA ASP A 203 22.36 -11.87 14.30
C ASP A 203 20.83 -11.97 14.17
N THR A 204 20.23 -11.09 13.35
CA THR A 204 18.80 -11.10 12.99
C THR A 204 18.61 -11.15 11.48
N SER A 205 17.36 -11.32 11.03
CA SER A 205 17.01 -11.25 9.60
C SER A 205 16.92 -9.80 9.07
N ASP A 206 17.14 -8.79 9.89
CA ASP A 206 16.95 -7.37 9.57
C ASP A 206 15.57 -7.05 9.00
N PHE A 207 14.58 -7.83 9.42
CA PHE A 207 13.17 -7.66 9.06
C PHE A 207 12.29 -7.84 10.29
N PHE A 208 11.48 -6.83 10.58
CA PHE A 208 10.59 -6.75 11.75
C PHE A 208 11.30 -7.11 13.06
N VAL A 209 12.44 -6.48 13.31
CA VAL A 209 13.33 -6.79 14.43
C VAL A 209 12.72 -6.34 15.76
N GLU A 210 12.27 -7.29 16.56
CA GLU A 210 11.71 -7.02 17.90
C GLU A 210 12.82 -7.09 18.98
N PRO A 211 12.79 -6.25 20.03
CA PRO A 211 11.77 -5.22 20.31
C PRO A 211 11.97 -3.87 19.60
N GLU A 212 13.09 -3.64 18.95
CA GLU A 212 13.54 -2.33 18.43
C GLU A 212 12.57 -1.72 17.41
N ILE A 213 11.81 -2.56 16.67
CA ILE A 213 10.80 -2.07 15.74
C ILE A 213 9.65 -1.33 16.46
N TRP A 214 9.33 -1.75 17.68
CA TRP A 214 8.32 -1.09 18.53
C TRP A 214 8.82 0.22 19.10
N ASP A 215 10.10 0.26 19.48
CA ASP A 215 10.74 1.50 19.95
C ASP A 215 10.71 2.57 18.85
N LEU A 216 11.03 2.17 17.59
CA LEU A 216 10.94 3.07 16.44
C LEU A 216 9.52 3.57 16.21
N LEU A 217 8.52 2.69 16.30
CA LEU A 217 7.12 3.06 16.09
C LEU A 217 6.62 4.00 17.19
N ASP A 218 7.05 3.79 18.44
CA ASP A 218 6.75 4.65 19.56
C ASP A 218 7.43 6.04 19.45
N GLU A 219 8.68 6.10 18.94
CA GLU A 219 9.37 7.36 18.64
C GLU A 219 8.60 8.16 17.57
N VAL A 220 8.21 7.52 16.46
CA VAL A 220 7.41 8.15 15.40
C VAL A 220 6.08 8.68 15.95
N ARG A 221 5.41 7.92 16.81
CA ARG A 221 4.16 8.34 17.46
C ARG A 221 4.38 9.54 18.38
N GLN A 222 5.47 9.57 19.12
CA GLN A 222 5.83 10.70 19.99
C GLN A 222 6.13 11.96 19.18
N ASP A 223 6.78 11.85 18.03
CA ASP A 223 7.07 12.98 17.14
C ASP A 223 5.81 13.62 16.57
N LEU A 224 4.72 12.87 16.50
CA LEU A 224 3.39 13.33 16.08
C LEU A 224 2.48 13.74 17.27
N ALA A 225 3.00 13.70 18.50
CA ALA A 225 2.19 14.04 19.68
C ALA A 225 1.63 15.46 19.59
N GLY A 226 0.35 15.62 19.95
CA GLY A 226 -0.38 16.89 19.85
C GLY A 226 -0.97 17.17 18.47
N THR A 227 -0.81 16.28 17.50
CA THR A 227 -1.49 16.32 16.20
C THR A 227 -2.60 15.27 16.12
N ASP A 228 -3.46 15.39 15.13
CA ASP A 228 -4.51 14.39 14.81
C ASP A 228 -4.05 13.34 13.77
N ALA A 229 -2.81 13.43 13.29
CA ALA A 229 -2.27 12.54 12.28
C ALA A 229 -2.12 11.11 12.81
N GLN A 230 -2.49 10.14 12.01
CA GLN A 230 -2.35 8.71 12.30
C GLN A 230 -1.15 8.12 11.54
N ILE A 231 -0.66 6.99 12.03
CA ILE A 231 0.44 6.24 11.41
C ILE A 231 -0.13 4.95 10.84
N LEU A 232 0.34 4.58 9.65
CA LEU A 232 0.02 3.33 8.98
C LEU A 232 1.31 2.66 8.50
N PRO A 233 1.88 1.73 9.28
CA PRO A 233 3.04 0.96 8.85
C PRO A 233 2.68 0.04 7.69
N GLU A 234 3.47 0.06 6.63
CA GLU A 234 3.31 -0.85 5.50
C GLU A 234 4.16 -2.09 5.71
N ILE A 235 3.49 -3.25 5.70
CA ILE A 235 4.12 -4.57 5.90
C ILE A 235 3.47 -5.56 4.93
N HIS A 236 4.24 -5.97 3.92
CA HIS A 236 3.91 -7.06 3.01
C HIS A 236 4.59 -8.34 3.49
N GLU A 237 3.89 -9.10 4.31
CA GLU A 237 4.35 -10.38 4.84
C GLU A 237 3.15 -11.16 5.39
N HIS A 238 3.39 -12.36 5.90
CA HIS A 238 2.37 -13.18 6.56
C HIS A 238 1.49 -12.35 7.50
N TYR A 239 0.19 -12.50 7.40
CA TYR A 239 -0.84 -11.68 8.08
C TYR A 239 -0.68 -11.57 9.61
N SER A 240 0.07 -12.46 10.23
CA SER A 240 0.34 -12.41 11.68
C SER A 240 1.13 -11.16 12.09
N LEU A 241 2.00 -10.61 11.21
CA LEU A 241 2.75 -9.40 11.53
C LEU A 241 1.88 -8.14 11.52
N PRO A 242 1.10 -7.83 10.47
CA PRO A 242 0.11 -6.75 10.55
C PRO A 242 -0.84 -6.90 11.75
N ARG A 243 -1.25 -8.12 12.10
CA ARG A 243 -2.11 -8.35 13.27
C ARG A 243 -1.45 -7.88 14.57
N LYS A 244 -0.16 -8.17 14.80
CA LYS A 244 0.58 -7.63 15.94
C LYS A 244 0.53 -6.10 15.99
N VAL A 245 0.71 -5.44 14.85
CA VAL A 245 0.63 -3.97 14.74
C VAL A 245 -0.77 -3.45 15.10
N SER A 246 -1.82 -4.14 14.64
CA SER A 246 -3.22 -3.82 14.99
C SER A 246 -3.48 -3.97 16.49
N GLU A 247 -2.93 -5.00 17.13
CA GLU A 247 -3.05 -5.23 18.58
C GLU A 247 -2.38 -4.12 19.41
N HIS A 248 -1.39 -3.41 18.84
CA HIS A 248 -0.80 -2.20 19.42
C HIS A 248 -1.59 -0.91 19.12
N GLY A 249 -2.77 -1.03 18.49
CA GLY A 249 -3.71 0.07 18.27
C GLY A 249 -3.51 0.89 17.01
N TYR A 250 -2.62 0.47 16.10
CA TYR A 250 -2.40 1.11 14.82
C TYR A 250 -3.36 0.59 13.74
N PHE A 251 -3.65 1.43 12.74
CA PHE A 251 -4.24 0.95 11.50
C PHE A 251 -3.26 0.05 10.75
N ILE A 252 -3.80 -0.92 10.04
CA ILE A 252 -3.04 -1.85 9.19
C ILE A 252 -3.67 -1.94 7.81
N TYR A 253 -2.95 -2.53 6.86
CA TYR A 253 -3.53 -2.99 5.59
C TYR A 253 -4.02 -4.44 5.68
N ASP A 254 -5.09 -4.74 4.95
CA ASP A 254 -5.48 -6.10 4.59
C ASP A 254 -4.99 -6.40 3.16
N PHE A 255 -3.76 -6.88 3.06
CA PHE A 255 -3.16 -7.28 1.79
C PHE A 255 -3.46 -8.75 1.43
N ALA A 256 -4.08 -9.51 2.32
CA ALA A 256 -4.50 -10.88 2.04
C ALA A 256 -5.82 -10.94 1.25
N LEU A 257 -6.71 -9.98 1.48
CA LEU A 257 -8.05 -9.94 0.87
C LEU A 257 -8.03 -10.10 -0.66
N PRO A 258 -7.13 -9.45 -1.42
CA PRO A 258 -7.11 -9.58 -2.88
C PRO A 258 -7.02 -11.03 -3.37
N MET A 259 -6.08 -11.80 -2.85
CA MET A 259 -5.86 -13.20 -3.25
C MET A 259 -6.98 -14.12 -2.75
N VAL A 260 -7.44 -13.93 -1.51
CA VAL A 260 -8.54 -14.73 -0.93
C VAL A 260 -9.84 -14.50 -1.72
N LEU A 261 -10.08 -13.28 -2.14
CA LEU A 261 -11.27 -12.93 -2.90
C LEU A 261 -11.19 -13.44 -4.35
N LEU A 262 -10.02 -13.36 -5.01
CA LEU A 262 -9.80 -13.96 -6.33
C LEU A 262 -10.06 -15.46 -6.29
N TYR A 263 -9.47 -16.17 -5.31
CA TYR A 263 -9.73 -17.60 -5.13
C TYR A 263 -11.24 -17.88 -5.01
N SER A 264 -11.94 -17.12 -4.19
CA SER A 264 -13.38 -17.29 -3.97
C SER A 264 -14.19 -17.05 -5.24
N LEU A 265 -13.85 -16.02 -6.03
CA LEU A 265 -14.54 -15.72 -7.28
C LEU A 265 -14.19 -16.69 -8.43
N TYR A 266 -12.98 -17.25 -8.45
CA TYR A 266 -12.60 -18.25 -9.45
C TYR A 266 -13.23 -19.61 -9.19
N THR A 267 -13.41 -19.97 -7.91
CA THR A 267 -13.93 -21.30 -7.52
C THR A 267 -15.43 -21.29 -7.20
N GLY A 268 -16.01 -20.10 -6.97
CA GLY A 268 -17.38 -19.97 -6.45
C GLY A 268 -17.51 -20.40 -4.98
N LYS A 269 -16.41 -20.47 -4.20
CA LYS A 269 -16.40 -20.97 -2.82
C LYS A 269 -16.28 -19.86 -1.80
N SER A 270 -17.16 -19.88 -0.78
CA SER A 270 -17.29 -18.83 0.22
C SER A 270 -16.42 -19.03 1.47
N GLN A 271 -16.03 -20.28 1.78
CA GLN A 271 -15.51 -20.65 3.09
C GLN A 271 -14.23 -19.93 3.48
N ARG A 272 -13.25 -19.82 2.55
CA ARG A 272 -11.97 -19.15 2.83
C ARG A 272 -12.17 -17.67 3.11
N LEU A 273 -12.97 -17.01 2.28
CA LEU A 273 -13.31 -15.60 2.46
C LEU A 273 -14.05 -15.37 3.78
N ALA A 274 -15.05 -16.19 4.10
CA ALA A 274 -15.79 -16.06 5.34
C ALA A 274 -14.90 -16.29 6.58
N ALA A 275 -14.00 -17.28 6.54
CA ALA A 275 -13.04 -17.54 7.61
C ALA A 275 -12.08 -16.36 7.81
N TRP A 276 -11.59 -15.76 6.71
CA TRP A 276 -10.72 -14.60 6.76
C TRP A 276 -11.43 -13.38 7.36
N LEU A 277 -12.58 -12.98 6.82
CA LEU A 277 -13.30 -11.79 7.27
C LEU A 277 -13.73 -11.84 8.74
N LYS A 278 -13.97 -13.03 9.30
CA LYS A 278 -14.30 -13.20 10.74
C LYS A 278 -13.16 -12.81 11.67
N GLN A 279 -11.92 -12.85 11.21
CA GLN A 279 -10.75 -12.58 12.04
C GLN A 279 -10.08 -11.23 11.76
N CYS A 280 -10.54 -10.51 10.74
CA CYS A 280 -10.03 -9.18 10.41
C CYS A 280 -10.41 -8.15 11.47
N PRO A 281 -9.48 -7.24 11.86
CA PRO A 281 -9.81 -6.13 12.75
C PRO A 281 -10.70 -5.10 12.04
N MET A 282 -11.51 -4.37 12.82
CA MET A 282 -12.36 -3.31 12.27
C MET A 282 -11.57 -2.06 11.86
N LYS A 283 -10.40 -1.80 12.47
CA LYS A 283 -9.54 -0.66 12.18
C LYS A 283 -8.41 -1.06 11.22
N GLN A 284 -8.76 -1.16 9.95
CA GLN A 284 -7.82 -1.47 8.88
C GLN A 284 -8.22 -0.76 7.57
N PHE A 285 -7.32 -0.76 6.60
CA PHE A 285 -7.60 -0.40 5.21
C PHE A 285 -7.68 -1.66 4.37
N THR A 286 -8.79 -1.83 3.64
CA THR A 286 -8.96 -2.93 2.69
C THR A 286 -8.57 -2.47 1.30
N THR A 287 -7.74 -3.24 0.60
CA THR A 287 -7.37 -2.98 -0.79
C THR A 287 -7.66 -4.21 -1.63
N LEU A 288 -8.01 -4.04 -2.91
CA LEU A 288 -7.97 -5.11 -3.91
C LEU A 288 -6.83 -4.91 -4.88
N ASP A 289 -6.47 -3.67 -5.11
CA ASP A 289 -5.39 -3.21 -5.98
C ASP A 289 -4.69 -1.99 -5.39
N THR A 290 -3.42 -1.87 -5.68
CA THR A 290 -2.58 -0.73 -5.30
C THR A 290 -1.61 -0.41 -6.45
N HIS A 291 -0.70 0.53 -6.24
CA HIS A 291 0.41 0.83 -7.15
C HIS A 291 1.46 -0.29 -7.22
N ASP A 292 1.41 -1.22 -6.27
CA ASP A 292 2.20 -2.46 -6.25
C ASP A 292 1.45 -3.63 -6.89
N GLY A 293 2.08 -4.79 -6.95
CA GLY A 293 1.42 -6.03 -7.32
C GLY A 293 0.57 -6.60 -6.18
N LEU A 294 -0.25 -7.60 -6.51
CA LEU A 294 -1.01 -8.38 -5.53
C LEU A 294 -0.04 -9.22 -4.68
N GLY A 295 -0.11 -9.08 -3.37
CA GLY A 295 0.72 -9.83 -2.42
C GLY A 295 0.27 -11.29 -2.32
N VAL A 296 1.17 -12.22 -2.63
CA VAL A 296 0.89 -13.67 -2.54
C VAL A 296 1.21 -14.20 -1.17
N VAL A 297 2.32 -13.74 -0.59
CA VAL A 297 2.78 -14.16 0.75
C VAL A 297 1.78 -13.79 1.84
N ASP A 298 1.05 -12.71 1.67
CA ASP A 298 0.03 -12.23 2.61
C ASP A 298 -1.13 -13.22 2.79
N ALA A 299 -1.43 -14.05 1.78
CA ALA A 299 -2.50 -15.05 1.81
C ALA A 299 -2.04 -16.43 2.33
N LYS A 300 -0.75 -16.60 2.64
CA LYS A 300 -0.21 -17.85 3.16
C LYS A 300 -0.92 -18.25 4.48
N ASP A 301 -1.19 -19.53 4.63
CA ASP A 301 -1.94 -20.14 5.75
C ASP A 301 -3.44 -19.73 5.85
N ILE A 302 -3.88 -18.73 5.06
CA ILE A 302 -5.31 -18.45 4.83
C ILE A 302 -5.82 -19.34 3.69
N LEU A 303 -5.05 -19.38 2.60
CA LEU A 303 -5.19 -20.33 1.51
C LEU A 303 -4.13 -21.42 1.65
N THR A 304 -4.41 -22.65 1.21
CA THR A 304 -3.38 -23.69 1.09
C THR A 304 -2.44 -23.38 -0.08
N ASP A 305 -1.28 -24.04 -0.10
CA ASP A 305 -0.34 -23.88 -1.20
C ASP A 305 -0.98 -24.23 -2.56
N GLU A 306 -1.83 -25.28 -2.61
CA GLU A 306 -2.55 -25.67 -3.82
C GLU A 306 -3.59 -24.63 -4.24
N GLU A 307 -4.27 -23.97 -3.29
CA GLU A 307 -5.23 -22.89 -3.56
C GLU A 307 -4.51 -21.63 -4.05
N ILE A 308 -3.34 -21.32 -3.51
CA ILE A 308 -2.46 -20.23 -3.97
C ILE A 308 -1.97 -20.52 -5.39
N ASP A 309 -1.46 -21.73 -5.64
CA ASP A 309 -0.99 -22.14 -6.96
C ASP A 309 -2.12 -22.09 -7.99
N TYR A 310 -3.30 -22.60 -7.66
CA TYR A 310 -4.48 -22.53 -8.52
C TYR A 310 -4.81 -21.07 -8.88
N THR A 311 -4.91 -20.19 -7.88
CA THR A 311 -5.24 -18.78 -8.11
C THR A 311 -4.18 -18.09 -8.96
N THR A 312 -2.91 -18.39 -8.72
CA THR A 312 -1.78 -17.88 -9.48
C THR A 312 -1.81 -18.36 -10.94
N GLN A 313 -2.15 -19.64 -11.19
CA GLN A 313 -2.27 -20.18 -12.55
C GLN A 313 -3.42 -19.52 -13.34
N GLU A 314 -4.55 -19.24 -12.67
CA GLU A 314 -5.65 -18.49 -13.32
C GLU A 314 -5.19 -17.07 -13.70
N LEU A 315 -4.45 -16.38 -12.81
CA LEU A 315 -3.86 -15.07 -13.13
C LEU A 315 -2.86 -15.13 -14.32
N TYR A 316 -2.07 -16.20 -14.43
CA TYR A 316 -1.20 -16.40 -15.61
C TYR A 316 -1.98 -16.50 -16.90
N LYS A 317 -3.11 -17.22 -16.92
CA LYS A 317 -3.93 -17.41 -18.11
C LYS A 317 -4.48 -16.11 -18.67
N ILE A 318 -4.71 -15.12 -17.81
CA ILE A 318 -5.20 -13.79 -18.23
C ILE A 318 -4.10 -12.78 -18.53
N GLY A 319 -2.84 -13.21 -18.54
CA GLY A 319 -1.71 -12.35 -18.91
C GLY A 319 -1.16 -11.47 -17.79
N ALA A 320 -1.39 -11.81 -16.53
CA ALA A 320 -0.77 -11.13 -15.40
C ALA A 320 0.76 -11.24 -15.46
N ASN A 321 1.44 -10.12 -15.12
CA ASN A 321 2.89 -10.06 -15.06
C ASN A 321 3.37 -10.45 -13.66
N ILE A 322 4.00 -11.62 -13.53
CA ILE A 322 4.43 -12.16 -12.25
C ILE A 322 5.90 -11.83 -12.01
N LYS A 323 6.14 -11.11 -10.92
CA LYS A 323 7.48 -10.88 -10.41
C LYS A 323 7.85 -12.02 -9.48
N ARG A 324 8.65 -12.96 -9.97
CA ARG A 324 9.26 -13.99 -9.12
C ARG A 324 10.40 -13.38 -8.34
N LYS A 325 10.49 -13.70 -7.05
CA LYS A 325 11.69 -13.48 -6.27
C LYS A 325 12.75 -14.44 -6.83
N TYR A 326 13.85 -13.90 -7.34
CA TYR A 326 14.93 -14.72 -7.87
C TYR A 326 15.50 -15.59 -6.76
N SER A 327 15.63 -16.89 -7.02
CA SER A 327 16.45 -17.76 -6.23
C SER A 327 17.79 -17.92 -6.94
N SER A 328 18.86 -17.45 -6.33
CA SER A 328 20.16 -18.06 -6.53
C SER A 328 20.38 -19.09 -5.44
N ALA A 329 21.36 -19.99 -5.61
CA ALA A 329 21.77 -20.91 -4.56
C ALA A 329 22.20 -20.20 -3.26
N GLU A 330 22.44 -18.89 -3.34
CA GLU A 330 22.78 -18.00 -2.21
C GLU A 330 21.57 -17.44 -1.46
N TYR A 331 20.36 -17.43 -2.08
CA TYR A 331 19.23 -16.65 -1.59
C TYR A 331 17.93 -17.45 -1.59
N ASN A 332 17.84 -18.49 -0.90
CA ASN A 332 16.74 -19.47 -0.78
C ASN A 332 15.30 -18.91 -0.65
N ASN A 333 14.94 -17.90 -1.46
CA ASN A 333 13.63 -17.26 -1.48
C ASN A 333 12.97 -17.43 -2.85
N LEU A 334 12.36 -18.59 -3.06
CA LEU A 334 11.69 -18.98 -4.32
C LEU A 334 10.25 -18.49 -4.45
N ASP A 335 9.68 -17.88 -3.42
CA ASP A 335 8.26 -17.57 -3.40
C ASP A 335 7.93 -16.43 -4.38
N ILE A 336 6.79 -16.56 -5.06
CA ILE A 336 6.18 -15.50 -5.82
C ILE A 336 5.78 -14.41 -4.83
N TYR A 337 6.47 -13.27 -4.90
CA TYR A 337 6.25 -12.18 -3.96
C TYR A 337 5.05 -11.31 -4.32
N GLN A 338 4.94 -10.93 -5.59
CA GLN A 338 3.86 -10.09 -6.09
C GLN A 338 3.48 -10.46 -7.54
N ILE A 339 2.20 -10.31 -7.84
CA ILE A 339 1.63 -10.48 -9.18
C ILE A 339 1.13 -9.14 -9.68
N ASN A 340 1.69 -8.64 -10.78
CA ASN A 340 1.31 -7.36 -11.37
C ASN A 340 0.17 -7.55 -12.37
N THR A 341 -0.96 -6.95 -12.10
CA THR A 341 -2.16 -6.91 -12.95
C THR A 341 -3.13 -5.88 -12.40
N THR A 342 -4.04 -5.36 -13.21
CA THR A 342 -5.21 -4.65 -12.66
C THR A 342 -6.20 -5.67 -12.10
N TYR A 343 -6.95 -5.29 -11.07
CA TYR A 343 -7.93 -6.20 -10.47
C TYR A 343 -9.11 -6.51 -11.41
N TYR A 344 -9.44 -5.57 -12.29
CA TYR A 344 -10.45 -5.76 -13.32
C TYR A 344 -10.00 -6.82 -14.33
N SER A 345 -8.76 -6.73 -14.83
CA SER A 345 -8.21 -7.78 -15.72
C SER A 345 -8.03 -9.12 -15.00
N ALA A 346 -7.67 -9.13 -13.71
CA ALA A 346 -7.61 -10.35 -12.92
C ALA A 346 -8.94 -11.10 -12.89
N LEU A 347 -10.05 -10.41 -13.05
CA LEU A 347 -11.40 -10.98 -13.13
C LEU A 347 -11.90 -11.18 -14.56
N GLY A 348 -10.99 -11.12 -15.55
CA GLY A 348 -11.30 -11.37 -16.96
C GLY A 348 -12.05 -10.24 -17.65
N ASN A 349 -11.90 -9.01 -17.18
CA ASN A 349 -12.62 -7.81 -17.65
C ASN A 349 -14.16 -7.98 -17.57
N ASP A 350 -14.61 -8.71 -16.56
CA ASP A 350 -16.03 -9.02 -16.31
C ASP A 350 -16.63 -8.03 -15.32
N ASP A 351 -17.52 -7.17 -15.79
CA ASP A 351 -18.18 -6.12 -14.99
C ASP A 351 -18.91 -6.68 -13.78
N GLN A 352 -19.57 -7.85 -13.91
CA GLN A 352 -20.36 -8.45 -12.84
C GLN A 352 -19.45 -9.01 -11.73
N LYS A 353 -18.41 -9.77 -12.08
CA LYS A 353 -17.42 -10.27 -11.13
C LYS A 353 -16.70 -9.12 -10.44
N TYR A 354 -16.31 -8.11 -11.22
CA TYR A 354 -15.62 -6.95 -10.70
C TYR A 354 -16.46 -6.16 -9.69
N PHE A 355 -17.70 -5.88 -10.02
CA PHE A 355 -18.60 -5.18 -9.10
C PHE A 355 -18.85 -6.00 -7.84
N LEU A 356 -18.99 -7.32 -7.97
CA LEU A 356 -19.16 -8.23 -6.84
C LEU A 356 -17.93 -8.21 -5.92
N ALA A 357 -16.72 -8.19 -6.49
CA ALA A 357 -15.49 -8.04 -5.72
C ALA A 357 -15.47 -6.73 -4.91
N ARG A 358 -15.87 -5.61 -5.53
CA ARG A 358 -15.96 -4.30 -4.86
C ARG A 358 -17.04 -4.27 -3.77
N LEU A 359 -18.18 -4.92 -3.97
CA LEU A 359 -19.19 -5.10 -2.93
C LEU A 359 -18.59 -5.81 -1.70
N LEU A 360 -17.91 -6.92 -1.90
CA LEU A 360 -17.29 -7.69 -0.83
C LEU A 360 -16.19 -6.89 -0.12
N GLN A 361 -15.37 -6.11 -0.86
CA GLN A 361 -14.40 -5.19 -0.27
C GLN A 361 -15.07 -4.12 0.60
N VAL A 362 -16.13 -3.49 0.10
CA VAL A 362 -16.82 -2.40 0.80
C VAL A 362 -17.49 -2.89 2.08
N PHE A 363 -18.02 -4.11 2.10
CA PHE A 363 -18.63 -4.70 3.28
C PHE A 363 -17.62 -5.36 4.24
N ALA A 364 -16.38 -5.60 3.80
CA ALA A 364 -15.30 -6.08 4.67
C ALA A 364 -15.01 -5.10 5.83
N PRO A 365 -14.37 -5.54 6.94
CA PRO A 365 -13.98 -4.66 8.02
C PRO A 365 -13.02 -3.56 7.53
N GLY A 366 -13.21 -2.33 7.99
CA GLY A 366 -12.27 -1.24 7.73
C GLY A 366 -12.73 -0.19 6.74
N ILE A 367 -11.76 0.58 6.27
CA ILE A 367 -11.94 1.65 5.29
C ILE A 367 -11.51 1.13 3.92
N PRO A 368 -12.40 1.11 2.92
CA PRO A 368 -12.00 0.68 1.58
C PRO A 368 -11.08 1.73 0.94
N GLN A 369 -9.91 1.28 0.50
CA GLN A 369 -9.03 2.00 -0.41
C GLN A 369 -9.20 1.48 -1.82
N ILE A 370 -9.45 2.39 -2.76
CA ILE A 370 -9.63 2.07 -4.17
C ILE A 370 -8.50 2.71 -4.95
N TYR A 371 -7.76 1.91 -5.66
CA TYR A 371 -6.70 2.40 -6.54
C TYR A 371 -7.31 3.05 -7.79
N TYR A 372 -6.71 4.12 -8.30
CA TYR A 372 -7.30 4.92 -9.36
C TYR A 372 -7.63 4.12 -10.64
N VAL A 373 -6.77 3.15 -11.01
CA VAL A 373 -7.07 2.25 -12.15
C VAL A 373 -8.31 1.42 -11.84
N GLY A 374 -8.40 0.88 -10.61
CA GLY A 374 -9.56 0.12 -10.18
C GLY A 374 -10.82 0.95 -10.04
N LEU A 375 -10.73 2.22 -9.64
CA LEU A 375 -11.89 3.12 -9.57
C LEU A 375 -12.58 3.27 -10.95
N LEU A 376 -11.78 3.24 -12.01
CA LEU A 376 -12.23 3.33 -13.39
C LEU A 376 -12.42 1.95 -14.06
N ALA A 377 -12.32 0.85 -13.31
CA ALA A 377 -12.35 -0.52 -13.84
C ALA A 377 -11.41 -0.68 -15.04
N GLY A 378 -10.17 -0.20 -14.89
CA GLY A 378 -9.16 -0.18 -15.95
C GLY A 378 -8.54 -1.53 -16.21
N GLU A 379 -8.25 -1.81 -17.48
CA GLU A 379 -7.59 -3.00 -17.93
C GLU A 379 -6.05 -2.91 -17.78
N ASN A 380 -5.37 -4.04 -17.96
CA ASN A 380 -3.92 -4.09 -18.01
C ASN A 380 -3.38 -3.23 -19.18
N ASP A 381 -2.47 -2.31 -18.89
CA ASP A 381 -1.82 -1.48 -19.90
C ASP A 381 -0.58 -2.20 -20.46
N LEU A 382 -0.83 -3.03 -21.46
CA LEU A 382 0.22 -3.81 -22.12
C LEU A 382 1.16 -2.92 -22.96
N ASP A 383 0.66 -1.82 -23.51
CA ASP A 383 1.46 -0.89 -24.30
C ASP A 383 2.45 -0.12 -23.41
N LEU A 384 2.02 0.32 -22.24
CA LEU A 384 2.91 0.95 -21.26
C LEU A 384 3.95 -0.04 -20.74
N LEU A 385 3.54 -1.28 -20.43
CA LEU A 385 4.43 -2.36 -20.01
C LEU A 385 5.52 -2.61 -21.08
N GLU A 386 5.12 -2.80 -22.33
CA GLU A 386 6.05 -3.09 -23.43
C GLU A 386 7.00 -1.94 -23.74
N ARG A 387 6.51 -0.70 -23.65
CA ARG A 387 7.32 0.51 -23.89
C ARG A 387 8.36 0.75 -22.79
N THR A 388 7.99 0.48 -21.54
CA THR A 388 8.85 0.79 -20.39
C THR A 388 9.66 -0.39 -19.88
N LYS A 389 9.25 -1.62 -20.18
CA LYS A 389 9.79 -2.87 -19.65
C LYS A 389 9.75 -2.95 -18.11
N GLU A 390 8.94 -2.11 -17.48
CA GLU A 390 8.77 -2.06 -16.04
C GLU A 390 7.51 -2.83 -15.65
N GLY A 391 7.68 -3.96 -14.94
CA GLY A 391 6.59 -4.91 -14.65
C GLY A 391 5.36 -4.30 -13.99
N ARG A 392 5.56 -3.34 -13.07
CA ARG A 392 4.47 -2.66 -12.37
C ARG A 392 3.66 -1.73 -13.29
N ASN A 393 4.20 -1.32 -14.44
CA ASN A 393 3.51 -0.39 -15.33
C ASN A 393 2.30 -1.01 -16.04
N ILE A 394 2.13 -2.33 -15.98
CA ILE A 394 0.92 -3.02 -16.44
C ILE A 394 -0.36 -2.50 -15.74
N ASN A 395 -0.25 -2.02 -14.51
CA ASN A 395 -1.37 -1.50 -13.71
C ASN A 395 -1.21 -0.01 -13.34
N ARG A 396 -0.44 0.77 -14.13
CA ARG A 396 -0.14 2.18 -13.86
C ARG A 396 -0.48 3.09 -15.03
N HIS A 397 -1.62 2.85 -15.67
CA HIS A 397 -2.10 3.66 -16.79
C HIS A 397 -2.20 5.14 -16.42
N TYR A 398 -1.88 6.02 -17.38
CA TYR A 398 -2.03 7.48 -17.25
C TYR A 398 -3.31 7.91 -17.97
N TYR A 399 -4.34 8.27 -17.21
CA TYR A 399 -5.60 8.70 -17.79
C TYR A 399 -5.56 10.19 -18.18
N SER A 400 -5.88 10.49 -19.43
CA SER A 400 -6.21 11.85 -19.85
C SER A 400 -7.59 12.27 -19.30
N LEU A 401 -7.85 13.58 -19.29
CA LEU A 401 -9.15 14.10 -18.85
C LEU A 401 -10.32 13.61 -19.73
N GLU A 402 -10.06 13.43 -21.03
CA GLU A 402 -11.02 12.88 -22.00
C GLU A 402 -11.33 11.41 -21.73
N GLU A 403 -10.32 10.61 -21.43
CA GLU A 403 -10.52 9.19 -21.04
C GLU A 403 -11.33 9.08 -19.76
N ILE A 404 -11.01 9.89 -18.73
CA ILE A 404 -11.76 9.89 -17.47
C ILE A 404 -13.24 10.23 -17.74
N ASP A 405 -13.53 11.25 -18.57
CA ASP A 405 -14.91 11.64 -18.94
C ASP A 405 -15.68 10.52 -19.64
N GLN A 406 -14.99 9.59 -20.31
CA GLN A 406 -15.59 8.41 -20.91
C GLN A 406 -15.74 7.26 -19.92
N GLU A 407 -14.69 6.95 -19.16
CA GLU A 407 -14.66 5.82 -18.23
C GLU A 407 -15.71 5.95 -17.10
N VAL A 408 -15.95 7.16 -16.59
CA VAL A 408 -16.96 7.40 -15.54
C VAL A 408 -18.41 7.14 -16.03
N LYS A 409 -18.63 7.07 -17.34
CA LYS A 409 -19.94 6.78 -17.93
C LYS A 409 -20.20 5.29 -18.08
N ARG A 410 -19.16 4.45 -17.95
CA ARG A 410 -19.34 3.00 -18.00
C ARG A 410 -20.25 2.53 -16.86
N PRO A 411 -21.22 1.65 -17.12
CA PRO A 411 -22.17 1.20 -16.10
C PRO A 411 -21.51 0.66 -14.83
N VAL A 412 -20.43 -0.11 -14.96
CA VAL A 412 -19.69 -0.69 -13.82
C VAL A 412 -19.04 0.39 -12.96
N VAL A 413 -18.47 1.43 -13.57
CA VAL A 413 -17.85 2.55 -12.88
C VAL A 413 -18.91 3.41 -12.18
N ALA A 414 -19.97 3.78 -12.90
CA ALA A 414 -21.09 4.53 -12.32
C ALA A 414 -21.71 3.81 -11.12
N LYS A 415 -21.83 2.49 -11.21
CA LYS A 415 -22.36 1.64 -10.13
C LYS A 415 -21.39 1.56 -8.94
N LEU A 416 -20.08 1.46 -9.20
CA LEU A 416 -19.07 1.51 -8.15
C LEU A 416 -19.08 2.84 -7.39
N LEU A 417 -19.21 3.97 -8.10
CA LEU A 417 -19.29 5.29 -7.47
C LEU A 417 -20.52 5.40 -6.53
N LYS A 418 -21.67 4.88 -6.95
CA LYS A 418 -22.86 4.82 -6.08
C LYS A 418 -22.65 3.92 -4.86
N LEU A 419 -21.97 2.78 -5.02
CA LEU A 419 -21.62 1.91 -3.91
C LEU A 419 -20.73 2.62 -2.88
N LEU A 420 -19.74 3.38 -3.33
CA LEU A 420 -18.86 4.14 -2.45
C LEU A 420 -19.59 5.32 -1.77
N GLU A 421 -20.50 6.00 -2.47
CA GLU A 421 -21.38 7.02 -1.88
C GLU A 421 -22.28 6.41 -0.79
N PHE A 422 -22.91 5.26 -1.06
CA PHE A 422 -23.67 4.50 -0.07
C PHE A 422 -22.81 4.16 1.15
N ARG A 423 -21.62 3.58 0.94
CA ARG A 423 -20.70 3.24 2.02
C ARG A 423 -20.31 4.46 2.87
N ASN A 424 -20.12 5.62 2.26
CA ASN A 424 -19.70 6.83 2.95
C ASN A 424 -20.82 7.49 3.78
N THR A 425 -22.06 7.18 3.48
CA THR A 425 -23.25 7.80 4.12
C THR A 425 -24.02 6.86 5.03
N GLU A 426 -23.85 5.53 4.87
CA GLU A 426 -24.57 4.54 5.67
C GLU A 426 -23.88 4.31 7.03
N ALA A 427 -24.60 4.61 8.10
CA ALA A 427 -24.08 4.52 9.47
C ALA A 427 -23.73 3.10 9.94
N ALA A 428 -24.24 2.07 9.28
CA ALA A 428 -23.91 0.68 9.58
C ALA A 428 -22.41 0.36 9.38
N PHE A 429 -21.69 1.16 8.56
CA PHE A 429 -20.25 0.98 8.31
C PHE A 429 -19.36 1.62 9.39
N ASP A 430 -19.85 1.72 10.60
CA ASP A 430 -19.11 2.21 11.75
C ASP A 430 -17.87 1.34 12.05
N LEU A 431 -16.70 1.97 12.30
CA LEU A 431 -15.45 1.27 12.65
C LEU A 431 -15.44 0.78 14.11
N ASP A 432 -16.25 1.38 14.96
CA ASP A 432 -16.44 0.93 16.35
C ASP A 432 -17.64 -0.03 16.47
N GLY A 433 -18.30 -0.33 15.35
CA GLY A 433 -19.33 -1.34 15.23
C GLY A 433 -18.76 -2.76 15.08
N ARG A 434 -19.52 -3.64 14.42
CA ARG A 434 -19.11 -5.03 14.20
C ARG A 434 -19.50 -5.54 12.83
N LEU A 435 -18.78 -6.59 12.39
CA LEU A 435 -19.14 -7.41 11.23
C LEU A 435 -19.55 -8.81 11.70
N GLU A 436 -20.72 -9.26 11.28
CA GLU A 436 -21.19 -10.65 11.42
C GLU A 436 -21.07 -11.32 10.05
N VAL A 437 -20.39 -12.49 10.01
CA VAL A 437 -20.12 -13.24 8.77
C VAL A 437 -20.72 -14.62 8.85
N ALA A 438 -21.51 -15.00 7.85
CA ALA A 438 -22.02 -16.36 7.67
C ALA A 438 -21.72 -16.89 6.27
N ALA A 439 -21.53 -18.20 6.17
CA ALA A 439 -21.43 -18.94 4.91
C ALA A 439 -22.52 -20.04 4.94
N PRO A 440 -23.77 -19.71 4.55
CA PRO A 440 -24.89 -20.65 4.67
C PRO A 440 -24.75 -21.88 3.77
N SER A 441 -24.04 -21.73 2.65
CA SER A 441 -23.72 -22.82 1.72
C SER A 441 -22.28 -22.70 1.22
N GLU A 442 -21.84 -23.64 0.37
CA GLU A 442 -20.52 -23.57 -0.28
C GLU A 442 -20.35 -22.31 -1.12
N HIS A 443 -21.42 -21.80 -1.69
CA HIS A 443 -21.39 -20.67 -2.64
C HIS A 443 -21.87 -19.36 -2.05
N GLU A 444 -22.58 -19.39 -0.93
CA GLU A 444 -23.16 -18.18 -0.36
C GLU A 444 -22.31 -17.60 0.78
N ILE A 445 -22.18 -16.29 0.78
CA ILE A 445 -21.65 -15.51 1.90
C ILE A 445 -22.61 -14.41 2.28
N VAL A 446 -22.76 -14.18 3.59
CA VAL A 446 -23.57 -13.10 4.15
C VAL A 446 -22.69 -12.25 5.05
N LEU A 447 -22.62 -10.97 4.76
CA LEU A 447 -21.89 -9.96 5.53
C LEU A 447 -22.89 -8.99 6.13
N LYS A 448 -22.93 -8.88 7.46
CA LYS A 448 -23.82 -7.95 8.16
C LYS A 448 -22.98 -6.96 8.96
N ARG A 449 -23.00 -5.69 8.53
CA ARG A 449 -22.41 -4.56 9.26
C ARG A 449 -23.44 -4.02 10.24
N VAL A 450 -23.01 -3.78 11.48
CA VAL A 450 -23.86 -3.20 12.52
C VAL A 450 -23.07 -2.09 13.20
N ASN A 451 -23.64 -0.90 13.34
CA ASN A 451 -22.98 0.20 14.05
C ASN A 451 -22.82 -0.09 15.55
N GLN A 452 -22.06 0.74 16.24
CA GLN A 452 -21.79 0.57 17.67
C GLN A 452 -23.07 0.61 18.52
N ALA A 453 -24.04 1.48 18.17
CA ALA A 453 -25.31 1.60 18.88
C ALA A 453 -26.26 0.38 18.65
N GLY A 454 -26.03 -0.40 17.59
CA GLY A 454 -26.84 -1.58 17.27
C GLY A 454 -28.22 -1.28 16.63
N ASP A 455 -28.47 -0.02 16.28
CA ASP A 455 -29.75 0.44 15.72
C ASP A 455 -29.71 0.61 14.19
N ARG A 456 -28.53 0.43 13.58
CA ARG A 456 -28.34 0.50 12.14
C ARG A 456 -27.57 -0.71 11.64
N GLU A 457 -28.16 -1.42 10.66
CA GLU A 457 -27.52 -2.57 10.03
C GLU A 457 -27.61 -2.53 8.52
N ALA A 458 -26.55 -2.99 7.85
CA ALA A 458 -26.50 -3.23 6.41
C ALA A 458 -26.07 -4.68 6.15
N VAL A 459 -26.84 -5.39 5.34
CA VAL A 459 -26.61 -6.80 5.04
C VAL A 459 -26.35 -6.96 3.55
N LEU A 460 -25.25 -7.61 3.21
CA LEU A 460 -24.93 -8.08 1.88
C LEU A 460 -25.03 -9.61 1.84
N ARG A 461 -25.84 -10.14 0.92
CA ARG A 461 -25.88 -11.56 0.56
C ARG A 461 -25.31 -11.73 -0.84
N VAL A 462 -24.40 -12.67 -1.02
CA VAL A 462 -23.75 -12.96 -2.29
C VAL A 462 -23.79 -14.47 -2.56
N ASP A 463 -24.20 -14.82 -3.77
CA ASP A 463 -23.94 -16.15 -4.34
C ASP A 463 -22.79 -16.04 -5.32
N LEU A 464 -21.64 -16.62 -4.96
CA LEU A 464 -20.38 -16.55 -5.72
C LEU A 464 -20.40 -17.40 -6.99
N ALA A 465 -21.23 -18.45 -7.05
CA ALA A 465 -21.36 -19.29 -8.25
C ALA A 465 -22.34 -18.68 -9.26
N ALA A 466 -23.48 -18.18 -8.78
CA ALA A 466 -24.47 -17.49 -9.61
C ALA A 466 -24.08 -16.05 -9.94
N LEU A 467 -23.06 -15.49 -9.26
CA LEU A 467 -22.62 -14.09 -9.36
C LEU A 467 -23.76 -13.09 -9.07
N THR A 468 -24.63 -13.41 -8.13
CA THR A 468 -25.76 -12.56 -7.73
C THR A 468 -25.56 -11.99 -6.32
N TYR A 469 -26.23 -10.89 -6.05
CA TYR A 469 -26.17 -10.25 -4.73
C TYR A 469 -27.49 -9.58 -4.37
N GLN A 470 -27.69 -9.37 -3.07
CA GLN A 470 -28.78 -8.61 -2.50
C GLN A 470 -28.23 -7.74 -1.35
N ILE A 471 -28.66 -6.49 -1.29
CA ILE A 471 -28.33 -5.57 -0.19
C ILE A 471 -29.62 -5.17 0.52
N SER A 472 -29.59 -5.16 1.84
CA SER A 472 -30.66 -4.59 2.64
C SER A 472 -30.11 -3.71 3.78
N VAL A 473 -30.87 -2.70 4.17
CA VAL A 473 -30.59 -1.82 5.30
C VAL A 473 -31.77 -1.85 6.25
N ASN A 474 -31.55 -2.21 7.52
CA ASN A 474 -32.59 -2.42 8.52
C ASN A 474 -33.76 -3.31 8.01
N GLY A 475 -33.42 -4.34 7.21
CA GLY A 475 -34.38 -5.28 6.64
C GLY A 475 -35.04 -4.85 5.35
N GLU A 476 -34.88 -3.61 4.91
CA GLU A 476 -35.40 -3.12 3.64
C GLU A 476 -34.40 -3.31 2.51
N GLU A 477 -34.82 -3.93 1.41
CA GLU A 477 -33.95 -4.15 0.24
C GLU A 477 -33.69 -2.82 -0.45
N ILE A 478 -32.40 -2.62 -0.83
CA ILE A 478 -31.95 -1.44 -1.58
C ILE A 478 -31.32 -1.85 -2.91
N SER A 479 -31.45 -0.98 -3.91
CA SER A 479 -30.80 -1.11 -5.22
C SER A 479 -29.76 0.01 -5.40
N LEU A 480 -28.56 -0.34 -5.88
CA LEU A 480 -27.48 0.60 -6.16
C LEU A 480 -27.39 0.94 -7.66
#